data_aad24e47112a0b6dc81db5dc82f3741a
#
_entry.id   aad24e47112a0b6dc81db5dc82f3741a
#
_cell.length_a   1.000
_cell.length_b   1.000
_cell.length_c   1.000
_cell.angle_alpha   90.00
_cell.angle_beta   90.00
_cell.angle_gamma   90.00
#
_symmetry.space_group_name_H-M   'P 1'
#
loop_
_entity.id
_entity.type
_entity.pdbx_description
1 polymer ?
#
loop_
_entity_poly.entity_id
_entity_poly.type
_entity_poly.pdbx_seq_one_letter_code
_entity_poly.pdbx_strand_id
1 'polypeptide(L)'
;MPDDQRRPELLKTTGLGVHYGGVVAVDGVDLTIGRGELVGLIGPNGAGKTTTVDAISGFTTHSGRVVLDGADLPERSPHERARAGLARTWQSVELFEDLTVRQHCEVAANRAGLFDLFADAVWPKRARERSAVEAALESMELTGVADERPSELPHGTQKLVGVARALAAEPAVLLLDEPAAGLDSAESEHFGHRLRSIVDAGTSALLIDHDTQLVMNVCDCVYVLDFGSVIASGPPEEIRNDPRVIEAYLGVGAERNARKASDPRPEDDTEGGSWR
;
A
#
# COMPACT_ATOMS: atom_id res chain seq x y z
N MET A 1 -21.75 0.80 15.46
CA MET A 1 -21.30 -0.35 16.27
C MET A 1 -21.06 0.11 17.69
N PRO A 2 -21.39 -0.66 18.72
CA PRO A 2 -21.04 -0.30 20.10
C PRO A 2 -19.52 -0.25 20.23
N ASP A 3 -19.02 0.70 20.98
CA ASP A 3 -17.61 1.08 21.18
C ASP A 3 -16.72 -0.05 21.77
N ASP A 4 -17.33 -1.14 22.18
CA ASP A 4 -16.67 -2.25 22.92
C ASP A 4 -16.05 -3.37 22.03
N GLN A 5 -16.04 -3.22 20.69
CA GLN A 5 -15.45 -4.20 19.76
C GLN A 5 -14.33 -3.64 18.88
N ARG A 6 -13.92 -2.38 19.06
CA ARG A 6 -12.82 -1.81 18.28
C ARG A 6 -11.49 -2.38 18.77
N ARG A 7 -10.69 -2.88 17.83
CA ARG A 7 -9.30 -3.28 18.11
C ARG A 7 -8.53 -2.07 18.64
N PRO A 8 -7.52 -2.24 19.53
CA PRO A 8 -6.70 -1.13 19.99
C PRO A 8 -6.09 -0.36 18.82
N GLU A 9 -6.19 0.96 18.84
CA GLU A 9 -5.62 1.82 17.79
C GLU A 9 -4.10 1.62 17.71
N LEU A 10 -3.59 1.42 16.49
CA LEU A 10 -2.17 1.29 16.23
C LEU A 10 -1.64 2.45 15.40
N LEU A 11 -2.28 2.75 14.27
CA LEU A 11 -2.01 3.94 13.46
C LEU A 11 -3.25 4.82 13.42
N LYS A 12 -3.06 6.12 13.62
CA LYS A 12 -4.14 7.10 13.52
C LYS A 12 -3.67 8.37 12.84
N THR A 13 -4.45 8.85 11.89
CA THR A 13 -4.33 10.21 11.36
C THR A 13 -5.46 11.07 11.89
N THR A 14 -5.19 12.35 12.14
CA THR A 14 -6.19 13.32 12.55
C THR A 14 -5.97 14.62 11.78
N GLY A 15 -6.98 15.02 11.00
CA GLY A 15 -6.95 16.23 10.18
C GLY A 15 -5.79 16.24 9.18
N LEU A 16 -5.41 15.07 8.63
CA LEU A 16 -4.29 14.96 7.69
C LEU A 16 -4.59 15.75 6.42
N GLY A 17 -3.76 16.75 6.11
CA GLY A 17 -3.90 17.60 4.93
C GLY A 17 -2.59 17.71 4.15
N VAL A 18 -2.68 17.69 2.82
CA VAL A 18 -1.55 17.86 1.90
C VAL A 18 -1.90 18.86 0.82
N HIS A 19 -1.03 19.85 0.63
CA HIS A 19 -1.18 20.91 -0.35
C HIS A 19 0.04 20.96 -1.27
N TYR A 20 -0.20 21.02 -2.57
CA TYR A 20 0.83 21.27 -3.59
C TYR A 20 0.56 22.63 -4.25
N GLY A 21 1.21 23.68 -3.74
CA GLY A 21 0.91 25.05 -4.19
C GLY A 21 -0.53 25.42 -3.90
N GLY A 22 -1.32 25.70 -4.94
CA GLY A 22 -2.75 26.04 -4.83
C GLY A 22 -3.69 24.83 -4.86
N VAL A 23 -3.17 23.60 -5.00
CA VAL A 23 -3.98 22.38 -5.10
C VAL A 23 -4.04 21.68 -3.76
N VAL A 24 -5.24 21.43 -3.26
CA VAL A 24 -5.50 20.59 -2.09
C VAL A 24 -5.59 19.14 -2.56
N ALA A 25 -4.58 18.33 -2.23
CA ALA A 25 -4.53 16.92 -2.61
C ALA A 25 -5.13 16.00 -1.56
N VAL A 26 -5.03 16.39 -0.28
CA VAL A 26 -5.65 15.70 0.86
C VAL A 26 -6.18 16.78 1.81
N ASP A 27 -7.42 16.62 2.26
CA ASP A 27 -8.12 17.60 3.09
C ASP A 27 -8.79 16.93 4.31
N GLY A 28 -8.14 17.09 5.47
CA GLY A 28 -8.70 16.69 6.75
C GLY A 28 -8.97 15.18 6.90
N VAL A 29 -8.09 14.32 6.37
CA VAL A 29 -8.30 12.87 6.43
C VAL A 29 -8.05 12.32 7.83
N ASP A 30 -9.11 11.76 8.42
CA ASP A 30 -9.08 10.97 9.64
C ASP A 30 -9.18 9.48 9.29
N LEU A 31 -8.13 8.71 9.62
CA LEU A 31 -8.03 7.29 9.36
C LEU A 31 -7.44 6.59 10.58
N THR A 32 -7.98 5.42 10.91
CA THR A 32 -7.50 4.60 12.02
C THR A 32 -7.26 3.17 11.55
N ILE A 33 -6.15 2.58 11.97
CA ILE A 33 -5.83 1.16 11.78
C ILE A 33 -5.64 0.56 13.16
N GLY A 34 -6.43 -0.45 13.50
CA GLY A 34 -6.31 -1.23 14.73
C GLY A 34 -5.18 -2.27 14.64
N ARG A 35 -4.81 -2.85 15.79
CA ARG A 35 -3.83 -3.95 15.83
C ARG A 35 -4.40 -5.21 15.17
N GLY A 36 -3.65 -5.80 14.24
CA GLY A 36 -4.07 -6.96 13.46
C GLY A 36 -5.31 -6.66 12.59
N GLU A 37 -5.42 -5.45 12.08
CA GLU A 37 -6.50 -5.02 11.20
C GLU A 37 -6.00 -4.79 9.79
N LEU A 38 -6.78 -5.20 8.81
CA LEU A 38 -6.59 -4.89 7.39
C LEU A 38 -7.58 -3.80 6.99
N VAL A 39 -7.06 -2.60 6.78
CA VAL A 39 -7.86 -1.44 6.37
C VAL A 39 -7.66 -1.20 4.88
N GLY A 40 -8.76 -1.01 4.14
CA GLY A 40 -8.74 -0.61 2.74
C GLY A 40 -8.84 0.90 2.58
N LEU A 41 -8.13 1.49 1.62
CA LEU A 41 -8.30 2.87 1.19
C LEU A 41 -8.57 2.90 -0.31
N ILE A 42 -9.82 3.15 -0.70
CA ILE A 42 -10.25 3.17 -2.08
C ILE A 42 -10.73 4.57 -2.50
N GLY A 43 -10.98 4.73 -3.78
CA GLY A 43 -11.51 5.98 -4.36
C GLY A 43 -11.09 6.13 -5.81
N PRO A 44 -11.68 7.07 -6.55
CA PRO A 44 -11.33 7.36 -7.93
C PRO A 44 -9.85 7.72 -8.12
N ASN A 45 -9.38 7.70 -9.37
CA ASN A 45 -8.04 8.19 -9.71
C ASN A 45 -7.95 9.69 -9.42
N GLY A 46 -6.90 10.10 -8.73
CA GLY A 46 -6.73 11.49 -8.28
C GLY A 46 -7.45 11.82 -6.96
N ALA A 47 -8.11 10.88 -6.30
CA ALA A 47 -8.78 11.12 -5.03
C ALA A 47 -7.83 11.40 -3.84
N GLY A 48 -6.51 11.25 -4.00
CA GLY A 48 -5.53 11.53 -2.94
C GLY A 48 -4.99 10.31 -2.19
N LYS A 49 -5.29 9.08 -2.64
CA LYS A 49 -4.89 7.83 -1.94
C LYS A 49 -3.38 7.71 -1.75
N THR A 50 -2.60 7.75 -2.84
CA THR A 50 -1.13 7.67 -2.78
C THR A 50 -0.55 8.84 -1.99
N THR A 51 -1.10 10.06 -2.16
CA THR A 51 -0.69 11.24 -1.39
C THR A 51 -0.92 11.06 0.11
N THR A 52 -2.02 10.41 0.51
CA THR A 52 -2.30 10.06 1.91
C THR A 52 -1.24 9.12 2.45
N VAL A 53 -0.85 8.08 1.70
CA VAL A 53 0.23 7.16 2.11
C VAL A 53 1.59 7.86 2.12
N ASP A 54 1.86 8.76 1.16
CA ASP A 54 3.07 9.58 1.15
C ASP A 54 3.17 10.44 2.43
N ALA A 55 2.06 11.02 2.85
CA ALA A 55 1.99 11.81 4.08
C ALA A 55 2.20 10.92 5.32
N ILE A 56 1.53 9.78 5.42
CA ILE A 56 1.69 8.81 6.52
C ILE A 56 3.12 8.29 6.60
N SER A 57 3.76 8.02 5.47
CA SER A 57 5.13 7.49 5.41
C SER A 57 6.23 8.55 5.44
N GLY A 58 5.87 9.85 5.43
CA GLY A 58 6.80 10.97 5.58
C GLY A 58 7.50 11.39 4.28
N PHE A 59 7.02 10.95 3.13
CA PHE A 59 7.55 11.35 1.82
C PHE A 59 7.01 12.69 1.32
N THR A 60 5.93 13.19 1.92
CA THR A 60 5.42 14.53 1.65
C THR A 60 5.13 15.29 2.94
N THR A 61 5.27 16.62 2.89
CA THR A 61 4.90 17.51 3.99
C THR A 61 3.39 17.52 4.15
N HIS A 62 2.92 17.46 5.39
CA HIS A 62 1.50 17.44 5.70
C HIS A 62 1.16 18.33 6.88
N SER A 63 -0.09 18.74 6.99
CA SER A 63 -0.71 19.25 8.21
C SER A 63 -1.45 18.12 8.95
N GLY A 64 -1.93 18.40 10.16
CA GLY A 64 -2.58 17.40 11.01
C GLY A 64 -1.58 16.49 11.72
N ARG A 65 -2.06 15.37 12.26
CA ARG A 65 -1.26 14.48 13.10
C ARG A 65 -1.26 13.06 12.55
N VAL A 66 -0.10 12.40 12.67
CA VAL A 66 0.07 10.96 12.43
C VAL A 66 0.63 10.35 13.71
N VAL A 67 -0.10 9.41 14.31
CA VAL A 67 0.26 8.73 15.55
C VAL A 67 0.45 7.26 15.25
N LEU A 68 1.58 6.68 15.67
CA LEU A 68 1.86 5.25 15.58
C LEU A 68 2.17 4.72 16.98
N ASP A 69 1.40 3.73 17.43
CA ASP A 69 1.54 3.10 18.75
C ASP A 69 1.61 4.13 19.91
N GLY A 70 0.72 5.13 19.86
CA GLY A 70 0.67 6.23 20.82
C GLY A 70 1.76 7.31 20.68
N ALA A 71 2.73 7.12 19.79
CA ALA A 71 3.80 8.08 19.53
C ALA A 71 3.45 8.98 18.33
N ASP A 72 3.53 10.29 18.51
CA ASP A 72 3.35 11.28 17.46
C ASP A 72 4.53 11.24 16.46
N LEU A 73 4.22 11.31 15.17
CA LEU A 73 5.21 11.25 14.08
C LEU A 73 5.26 12.56 13.23
N PRO A 74 5.16 13.76 13.79
CA PRO A 74 4.86 14.97 13.03
C PRO A 74 5.94 15.32 11.98
N GLU A 75 7.20 15.34 12.34
CA GLU A 75 8.29 15.81 11.47
C GLU A 75 9.34 14.73 11.16
N ARG A 76 9.02 13.47 11.43
CA ARG A 76 9.96 12.38 11.18
C ARG A 76 10.12 12.12 9.68
N SER A 77 11.37 12.00 9.26
CA SER A 77 11.71 11.59 7.91
C SER A 77 11.18 10.17 7.60
N PRO A 78 11.04 9.77 6.32
CA PRO A 78 10.63 8.41 5.96
C PRO A 78 11.45 7.31 6.64
N HIS A 79 12.76 7.52 6.75
CA HIS A 79 13.67 6.62 7.44
C HIS A 79 13.37 6.49 8.96
N GLU A 80 13.03 7.58 9.65
CA GLU A 80 12.66 7.53 11.07
C GLU A 80 11.28 6.86 11.25
N ARG A 81 10.35 7.07 10.33
CA ARG A 81 9.05 6.40 10.34
C ARG A 81 9.18 4.90 10.08
N ALA A 82 10.07 4.50 9.16
CA ALA A 82 10.40 3.10 8.94
C ALA A 82 10.98 2.45 10.20
N ARG A 83 11.89 3.14 10.91
CA ARG A 83 12.43 2.67 12.19
C ARG A 83 11.37 2.59 13.29
N ALA A 84 10.36 3.46 13.25
CA ALA A 84 9.24 3.42 14.18
C ALA A 84 8.29 2.24 13.92
N GLY A 85 8.43 1.52 12.79
CA GLY A 85 7.64 0.35 12.47
C GLY A 85 6.68 0.50 11.29
N LEU A 86 6.81 1.56 10.48
CA LEU A 86 6.09 1.65 9.21
C LEU A 86 6.92 1.00 8.10
N ALA A 87 6.33 0.06 7.35
CA ALA A 87 6.91 -0.38 6.07
C ALA A 87 5.95 -0.04 4.94
N ARG A 88 6.50 0.20 3.75
CA ARG A 88 5.72 0.52 2.56
C ARG A 88 6.21 -0.28 1.37
N THR A 89 5.27 -0.75 0.55
CA THR A 89 5.55 -1.17 -0.81
C THR A 89 5.37 0.01 -1.78
N TRP A 90 6.04 -0.05 -2.91
CA TRP A 90 5.93 0.95 -3.97
C TRP A 90 5.16 0.36 -5.14
N GLN A 91 4.41 1.21 -5.83
CA GLN A 91 3.64 0.84 -7.02
C GLN A 91 4.55 0.26 -8.13
N SER A 92 5.75 0.81 -8.31
CA SER A 92 6.79 0.22 -9.15
C SER A 92 7.59 -0.81 -8.35
N VAL A 93 7.75 -2.01 -8.94
CA VAL A 93 8.57 -3.06 -8.33
C VAL A 93 10.04 -2.69 -8.54
N GLU A 94 10.59 -1.92 -7.59
CA GLU A 94 12.01 -1.56 -7.60
C GLU A 94 12.82 -2.65 -6.89
N LEU A 95 13.17 -3.68 -7.64
CA LEU A 95 14.06 -4.74 -7.20
C LEU A 95 15.44 -4.56 -7.80
N PHE A 96 16.48 -4.87 -7.03
CA PHE A 96 17.85 -4.84 -7.49
C PHE A 96 18.14 -6.10 -8.31
N GLU A 97 18.53 -5.95 -9.57
CA GLU A 97 18.75 -7.06 -10.48
C GLU A 97 19.88 -8.00 -10.02
N ASP A 98 20.84 -7.49 -9.24
CA ASP A 98 22.00 -8.24 -8.75
C ASP A 98 21.71 -9.03 -7.47
N LEU A 99 20.57 -8.81 -6.80
CA LEU A 99 20.22 -9.48 -5.55
C LEU A 99 19.21 -10.61 -5.80
N THR A 100 19.36 -11.71 -5.05
CA THR A 100 18.34 -12.76 -5.02
C THR A 100 17.13 -12.32 -4.21
N VAL A 101 16.01 -13.04 -4.32
CA VAL A 101 14.79 -12.82 -3.52
C VAL A 101 15.11 -12.80 -2.03
N ARG A 102 15.87 -13.77 -1.55
CA ARG A 102 16.34 -13.85 -0.16
C ARG A 102 17.13 -12.62 0.24
N GLN A 103 18.10 -12.21 -0.58
CA GLN A 103 18.94 -11.04 -0.29
C GLN A 103 18.14 -9.73 -0.20
N HIS A 104 17.05 -9.57 -0.98
CA HIS A 104 16.15 -8.44 -0.82
C HIS A 104 15.51 -8.40 0.57
N CYS A 105 15.08 -9.55 1.07
CA CYS A 105 14.52 -9.66 2.41
C CYS A 105 15.58 -9.42 3.50
N GLU A 106 16.79 -9.95 3.32
CA GLU A 106 17.93 -9.77 4.26
C GLU A 106 18.32 -8.30 4.41
N VAL A 107 18.39 -7.55 3.28
CA VAL A 107 18.65 -6.10 3.32
C VAL A 107 17.61 -5.35 4.12
N ALA A 108 16.33 -5.71 3.98
CA ALA A 108 15.24 -5.06 4.70
C ALA A 108 15.17 -5.46 6.19
N ALA A 109 15.50 -6.71 6.51
CA ALA A 109 15.56 -7.21 7.89
C ALA A 109 16.69 -6.57 8.68
N ASN A 110 17.78 -6.16 7.99
CA ASN A 110 18.95 -5.55 8.63
C ASN A 110 18.66 -4.09 9.04
N ARG A 111 18.18 -3.89 10.27
CA ARG A 111 17.94 -2.57 10.89
C ARG A 111 19.21 -1.97 11.53
N ALA A 112 20.41 -2.44 11.17
CA ALA A 112 21.64 -1.99 11.78
C ALA A 112 21.83 -0.48 11.61
N GLY A 113 21.85 0.24 12.71
CA GLY A 113 22.37 1.61 12.76
C GLY A 113 23.90 1.59 12.83
N LEU A 114 24.55 2.70 12.48
CA LEU A 114 26.02 2.86 12.58
C LEU A 114 26.61 2.46 13.96
N PHE A 115 25.80 2.50 15.02
CA PHE A 115 26.17 2.08 16.38
C PHE A 115 26.17 0.55 16.59
N ASP A 116 25.49 -0.22 15.74
CA ASP A 116 25.38 -1.67 15.86
C ASP A 116 26.64 -2.41 15.34
N LEU A 117 27.54 -1.73 14.62
CA LEU A 117 28.83 -2.27 14.22
C LEU A 117 29.71 -2.75 15.40
N PHE A 118 29.47 -2.21 16.60
CA PHE A 118 30.17 -2.63 17.81
C PHE A 118 29.39 -3.68 18.63
N ALA A 119 28.11 -3.93 18.33
CA ALA A 119 27.25 -4.88 19.06
C ALA A 119 27.17 -6.26 18.37
N ASP A 120 27.90 -6.49 17.27
CA ASP A 120 27.91 -7.73 16.46
C ASP A 120 28.45 -8.99 17.20
N ALA A 121 28.80 -8.84 18.50
CA ALA A 121 29.19 -9.95 19.37
C ALA A 121 28.02 -10.72 19.97
N VAL A 122 26.76 -10.33 19.73
CA VAL A 122 25.58 -10.94 20.38
C VAL A 122 24.72 -11.69 19.35
N TRP A 123 24.95 -12.98 19.29
CA TRP A 123 24.27 -14.03 18.51
C TRP A 123 22.74 -13.94 18.35
N PRO A 124 21.93 -13.44 19.31
CA PRO A 124 20.47 -13.43 19.18
C PRO A 124 19.92 -12.61 18.01
N LYS A 125 20.62 -11.55 17.58
CA LYS A 125 20.14 -10.63 16.54
C LYS A 125 20.11 -11.28 15.15
N ARG A 126 21.19 -11.95 14.75
CA ARG A 126 21.26 -12.66 13.45
C ARG A 126 20.27 -13.82 13.33
N ALA A 127 19.96 -14.50 14.44
CA ALA A 127 18.99 -15.58 14.45
C ALA A 127 17.57 -15.03 14.22
N ARG A 128 17.23 -13.89 14.81
CA ARG A 128 15.94 -13.22 14.63
C ARG A 128 15.78 -12.68 13.20
N GLU A 129 16.80 -12.03 12.66
CA GLU A 129 16.81 -11.51 11.27
C GLU A 129 16.58 -12.66 10.27
N ARG A 130 17.27 -13.79 10.43
CA ARG A 130 17.03 -14.99 9.60
C ARG A 130 15.62 -15.52 9.74
N SER A 131 15.10 -15.59 10.95
CA SER A 131 13.73 -16.06 11.19
C SER A 131 12.70 -15.13 10.52
N ALA A 132 12.90 -13.82 10.57
CA ALA A 132 12.03 -12.84 9.92
C ALA A 132 12.06 -12.97 8.39
N VAL A 133 13.25 -13.21 7.81
CA VAL A 133 13.42 -13.45 6.37
C VAL A 133 12.68 -14.72 5.94
N GLU A 134 12.91 -15.85 6.65
CA GLU A 134 12.24 -17.11 6.31
C GLU A 134 10.71 -16.97 6.45
N ALA A 135 10.23 -16.36 7.53
CA ALA A 135 8.80 -16.12 7.73
C ALA A 135 8.18 -15.26 6.61
N ALA A 136 8.89 -14.21 6.17
CA ALA A 136 8.44 -13.37 5.06
C ALA A 136 8.38 -14.13 3.73
N LEU A 137 9.41 -14.94 3.44
CA LEU A 137 9.44 -15.80 2.24
C LEU A 137 8.33 -16.84 2.26
N GLU A 138 8.11 -17.49 3.40
CA GLU A 138 7.06 -18.49 3.58
C GLU A 138 5.67 -17.86 3.43
N SER A 139 5.42 -16.71 4.07
CA SER A 139 4.14 -15.98 3.99
C SER A 139 3.76 -15.59 2.57
N MET A 140 4.74 -15.34 1.69
CA MET A 140 4.54 -15.00 0.28
C MET A 140 4.74 -16.21 -0.64
N GLU A 141 4.97 -17.43 -0.11
CA GLU A 141 5.24 -18.66 -0.88
C GLU A 141 6.43 -18.52 -1.84
N LEU A 142 7.45 -17.78 -1.43
CA LEU A 142 8.65 -17.50 -2.21
C LEU A 142 9.83 -18.41 -1.87
N THR A 143 9.67 -19.36 -0.95
CA THR A 143 10.75 -20.25 -0.49
C THR A 143 11.40 -21.04 -1.64
N GLY A 144 10.57 -21.47 -2.63
CA GLY A 144 11.05 -22.25 -3.77
C GLY A 144 11.89 -21.43 -4.76
N VAL A 145 11.79 -20.10 -4.76
CA VAL A 145 12.48 -19.17 -5.66
C VAL A 145 13.40 -18.21 -4.88
N ALA A 146 13.68 -18.52 -3.62
CA ALA A 146 14.40 -17.62 -2.71
C ALA A 146 15.82 -17.27 -3.20
N ASP A 147 16.46 -18.17 -3.93
CA ASP A 147 17.82 -18.00 -4.44
C ASP A 147 17.85 -17.54 -5.92
N GLU A 148 16.68 -17.33 -6.55
CA GLU A 148 16.54 -16.77 -7.89
C GLU A 148 16.63 -15.24 -7.86
N ARG A 149 16.93 -14.65 -9.03
CA ARG A 149 16.95 -13.19 -9.22
C ARG A 149 15.60 -12.71 -9.74
N PRO A 150 15.21 -11.45 -9.47
CA PRO A 150 13.95 -10.89 -9.96
C PRO A 150 13.74 -11.00 -11.47
N SER A 151 14.82 -10.84 -12.26
CA SER A 151 14.77 -10.96 -13.72
C SER A 151 14.37 -12.34 -14.23
N GLU A 152 14.49 -13.37 -13.39
CA GLU A 152 14.14 -14.77 -13.71
C GLU A 152 12.69 -15.09 -13.34
N LEU A 153 11.98 -14.15 -12.65
CA LEU A 153 10.65 -14.35 -12.11
C LEU A 153 9.56 -13.68 -12.95
N PRO A 154 8.35 -14.27 -13.03
CA PRO A 154 7.18 -13.59 -13.54
C PRO A 154 6.90 -12.29 -12.81
N HIS A 155 6.30 -11.31 -13.51
CA HIS A 155 6.03 -9.99 -12.94
C HIS A 155 5.16 -10.03 -11.66
N GLY A 156 4.14 -10.90 -11.61
CA GLY A 156 3.34 -11.11 -10.41
C GLY A 156 4.18 -11.58 -9.22
N THR A 157 5.11 -12.52 -9.44
CA THR A 157 6.02 -13.02 -8.41
C THR A 157 6.97 -11.91 -7.91
N GLN A 158 7.47 -11.05 -8.82
CA GLN A 158 8.31 -9.90 -8.43
C GLN A 158 7.57 -8.98 -7.45
N LYS A 159 6.26 -8.77 -7.61
CA LYS A 159 5.45 -7.98 -6.67
C LYS A 159 5.39 -8.61 -5.28
N LEU A 160 5.23 -9.94 -5.23
CA LEU A 160 5.27 -10.67 -3.96
C LEU A 160 6.63 -10.52 -3.28
N VAL A 161 7.73 -10.46 -4.04
CA VAL A 161 9.07 -10.16 -3.47
C VAL A 161 9.09 -8.77 -2.82
N GLY A 162 8.47 -7.76 -3.43
CA GLY A 162 8.34 -6.42 -2.83
C GLY A 162 7.60 -6.44 -1.49
N VAL A 163 6.52 -7.23 -1.39
CA VAL A 163 5.77 -7.41 -0.14
C VAL A 163 6.57 -8.20 0.89
N ALA A 164 7.22 -9.31 0.49
CA ALA A 164 8.09 -10.10 1.37
C ALA A 164 9.23 -9.26 1.94
N ARG A 165 9.88 -8.42 1.10
CA ARG A 165 10.89 -7.47 1.53
C ARG A 165 10.37 -6.54 2.62
N ALA A 166 9.17 -5.99 2.46
CA ALA A 166 8.57 -5.10 3.46
C ALA A 166 8.23 -5.85 4.77
N LEU A 167 7.75 -7.09 4.68
CA LEU A 167 7.44 -7.96 5.82
C LEU A 167 8.69 -8.37 6.60
N ALA A 168 9.81 -8.64 5.91
CA ALA A 168 11.08 -9.03 6.54
C ALA A 168 11.60 -7.97 7.52
N ALA A 169 11.17 -6.72 7.37
CA ALA A 169 11.44 -5.66 8.35
C ALA A 169 10.59 -5.78 9.64
N GLU A 170 9.74 -6.78 9.81
CA GLU A 170 8.81 -6.95 10.95
C GLU A 170 8.07 -5.64 11.29
N PRO A 171 7.33 -5.05 10.34
CA PRO A 171 6.66 -3.77 10.58
C PRO A 171 5.49 -3.90 11.55
N ALA A 172 5.22 -2.82 12.31
CA ALA A 172 3.98 -2.70 13.06
C ALA A 172 2.79 -2.47 12.12
N VAL A 173 2.99 -1.64 11.07
CA VAL A 173 2.00 -1.36 10.03
C VAL A 173 2.65 -1.48 8.65
N LEU A 174 2.02 -2.25 7.77
CA LEU A 174 2.40 -2.43 6.38
C LEU A 174 1.50 -1.56 5.49
N LEU A 175 2.08 -0.63 4.74
CA LEU A 175 1.39 0.20 3.76
C LEU A 175 1.58 -0.40 2.38
N LEU A 176 0.50 -0.88 1.76
CA LEU A 176 0.49 -1.55 0.47
C LEU A 176 -0.14 -0.62 -0.58
N ASP A 177 0.66 -0.18 -1.55
CA ASP A 177 0.23 0.74 -2.61
C ASP A 177 0.14 -0.01 -3.95
N GLU A 178 -1.07 -0.39 -4.36
CA GLU A 178 -1.43 -1.16 -5.56
C GLU A 178 -0.63 -2.46 -5.73
N PRO A 179 -0.53 -3.31 -4.70
CA PRO A 179 0.27 -4.53 -4.77
C PRO A 179 -0.27 -5.56 -5.77
N ALA A 180 -1.57 -5.54 -6.05
CA ALA A 180 -2.22 -6.47 -6.99
C ALA A 180 -2.27 -5.95 -8.43
N ALA A 181 -1.79 -4.73 -8.71
CA ALA A 181 -1.86 -4.18 -10.06
C ALA A 181 -1.13 -5.07 -11.09
N GLY A 182 -1.83 -5.50 -12.14
CA GLY A 182 -1.29 -6.38 -13.19
C GLY A 182 -1.30 -7.87 -12.87
N LEU A 183 -1.85 -8.27 -11.72
CA LEU A 183 -2.24 -9.65 -11.45
C LEU A 183 -3.54 -9.98 -12.18
N ASP A 184 -3.72 -11.23 -12.60
CA ASP A 184 -5.03 -11.69 -13.05
C ASP A 184 -5.97 -11.92 -11.85
N SER A 185 -7.25 -12.24 -12.12
CA SER A 185 -8.24 -12.37 -11.05
C SER A 185 -7.93 -13.49 -10.07
N ALA A 186 -7.35 -14.61 -10.53
CA ALA A 186 -7.00 -15.73 -9.67
C ALA A 186 -5.76 -15.42 -8.83
N GLU A 187 -4.76 -14.77 -9.42
CA GLU A 187 -3.57 -14.29 -8.72
C GLU A 187 -3.94 -13.24 -7.66
N SER A 188 -4.86 -12.30 -7.99
CA SER A 188 -5.35 -11.27 -7.06
C SER A 188 -6.08 -11.89 -5.86
N GLU A 189 -6.96 -12.87 -6.10
CA GLU A 189 -7.64 -13.61 -5.03
C GLU A 189 -6.64 -14.35 -4.14
N HIS A 190 -5.68 -15.05 -4.74
CA HIS A 190 -4.65 -15.76 -4.01
C HIS A 190 -3.75 -14.82 -3.18
N PHE A 191 -3.38 -13.67 -3.74
CA PHE A 191 -2.69 -12.61 -3.01
C PHE A 191 -3.53 -12.12 -1.82
N GLY A 192 -4.82 -11.91 -2.00
CA GLY A 192 -5.74 -11.51 -0.95
C GLY A 192 -5.77 -12.49 0.23
N HIS A 193 -5.79 -13.79 -0.05
CA HIS A 193 -5.73 -14.83 0.99
C HIS A 193 -4.40 -14.80 1.76
N ARG A 194 -3.27 -14.61 1.08
CA ARG A 194 -1.97 -14.47 1.75
C ARG A 194 -1.93 -13.23 2.64
N LEU A 195 -2.41 -12.10 2.13
CA LEU A 195 -2.48 -10.87 2.90
C LEU A 195 -3.34 -11.03 4.15
N ARG A 196 -4.49 -11.70 4.04
CA ARG A 196 -5.35 -12.01 5.19
C ARG A 196 -4.60 -12.87 6.22
N SER A 197 -3.90 -13.91 5.79
CA SER A 197 -3.13 -14.78 6.68
C SER A 197 -2.05 -14.03 7.46
N ILE A 198 -1.37 -13.06 6.82
CA ILE A 198 -0.36 -12.20 7.47
C ILE A 198 -1.01 -11.32 8.54
N VAL A 199 -2.17 -10.77 8.24
CA VAL A 199 -2.90 -9.91 9.19
C VAL A 199 -3.45 -10.72 10.35
N ASP A 200 -3.96 -11.91 10.09
CA ASP A 200 -4.43 -12.85 11.13
C ASP A 200 -3.28 -13.33 12.02
N ALA A 201 -2.04 -13.36 11.52
CA ALA A 201 -0.83 -13.60 12.30
C ALA A 201 -0.38 -12.40 13.16
N GLY A 202 -1.05 -11.24 13.04
CA GLY A 202 -0.88 -10.08 13.91
C GLY A 202 -0.27 -8.83 13.25
N THR A 203 0.10 -8.86 11.97
CA THR A 203 0.52 -7.67 11.23
C THR A 203 -0.71 -6.80 10.93
N SER A 204 -0.59 -5.48 11.11
CA SER A 204 -1.64 -4.54 10.68
C SER A 204 -1.29 -3.98 9.31
N ALA A 205 -2.28 -3.72 8.45
CA ALA A 205 -2.01 -3.23 7.11
C ALA A 205 -3.02 -2.21 6.60
N LEU A 206 -2.53 -1.30 5.75
CA LEU A 206 -3.34 -0.44 4.89
C LEU A 206 -3.15 -0.89 3.45
N LEU A 207 -4.24 -1.27 2.80
CA LEU A 207 -4.27 -1.69 1.41
C LEU A 207 -4.89 -0.60 0.54
N ILE A 208 -4.12 -0.07 -0.38
CA ILE A 208 -4.63 0.73 -1.50
C ILE A 208 -4.61 -0.16 -2.73
N ASP A 209 -5.75 -0.34 -3.36
CA ASP A 209 -5.81 -1.00 -4.66
C ASP A 209 -6.99 -0.45 -5.48
N HIS A 210 -6.87 -0.53 -6.79
CA HIS A 210 -7.94 -0.20 -7.72
C HIS A 210 -8.89 -1.38 -7.95
N ASP A 211 -8.46 -2.60 -7.61
CA ASP A 211 -9.31 -3.78 -7.54
C ASP A 211 -10.20 -3.70 -6.29
N THR A 212 -11.35 -3.05 -6.46
CA THR A 212 -12.32 -2.91 -5.36
C THR A 212 -12.86 -4.25 -4.88
N GLN A 213 -12.87 -5.30 -5.71
CA GLN A 213 -13.31 -6.63 -5.29
C GLN A 213 -12.32 -7.24 -4.31
N LEU A 214 -11.01 -7.16 -4.60
CA LEU A 214 -9.97 -7.59 -3.68
C LEU A 214 -10.14 -6.89 -2.33
N VAL A 215 -10.19 -5.54 -2.31
CA VAL A 215 -10.31 -4.75 -1.08
C VAL A 215 -11.55 -5.14 -0.28
N MET A 216 -12.72 -5.21 -0.95
CA MET A 216 -13.98 -5.55 -0.29
C MET A 216 -14.05 -7.00 0.22
N ASN A 217 -13.24 -7.90 -0.28
CA ASN A 217 -13.23 -9.29 0.15
C ASN A 217 -12.28 -9.55 1.31
N VAL A 218 -11.21 -8.74 1.46
CA VAL A 218 -10.16 -9.04 2.44
C VAL A 218 -10.08 -8.06 3.60
N CYS A 219 -10.57 -6.81 3.45
CA CYS A 219 -10.44 -5.78 4.47
C CYS A 219 -11.49 -5.91 5.57
N ASP A 220 -11.11 -5.56 6.80
CA ASP A 220 -12.01 -5.46 7.95
C ASP A 220 -12.82 -4.14 7.92
N CYS A 221 -12.18 -3.06 7.44
CA CYS A 221 -12.76 -1.73 7.31
C CYS A 221 -12.26 -1.08 6.02
N VAL A 222 -13.08 -0.26 5.39
CA VAL A 222 -12.74 0.44 4.15
C VAL A 222 -13.04 1.93 4.31
N TYR A 223 -12.06 2.77 3.96
CA TYR A 223 -12.21 4.20 3.80
C TYR A 223 -12.32 4.53 2.32
N VAL A 224 -13.23 5.42 1.98
CA VAL A 224 -13.43 5.89 0.60
C VAL A 224 -13.03 7.34 0.51
N LEU A 225 -12.02 7.62 -0.31
CA LEU A 225 -11.57 8.97 -0.61
C LEU A 225 -12.21 9.47 -1.91
N ASP A 226 -12.63 10.73 -1.88
CA ASP A 226 -12.99 11.49 -3.09
C ASP A 226 -12.52 12.94 -2.92
N PHE A 227 -11.90 13.50 -3.96
CA PHE A 227 -11.32 14.86 -3.95
C PHE A 227 -10.55 15.22 -2.67
N GLY A 228 -9.74 14.30 -2.16
CA GLY A 228 -8.88 14.49 -0.98
C GLY A 228 -9.56 14.29 0.37
N SER A 229 -10.86 14.03 0.43
CA SER A 229 -11.63 13.89 1.66
C SER A 229 -12.24 12.50 1.81
N VAL A 230 -12.40 12.03 3.05
CA VAL A 230 -13.11 10.77 3.32
C VAL A 230 -14.62 10.99 3.18
N ILE A 231 -15.25 10.35 2.21
CA ILE A 231 -16.70 10.43 1.97
C ILE A 231 -17.49 9.33 2.67
N ALA A 232 -16.85 8.19 2.95
CA ALA A 232 -17.47 7.06 3.67
C ALA A 232 -16.37 6.23 4.36
N SER A 233 -16.71 5.59 5.47
CA SER A 233 -15.86 4.58 6.13
C SER A 233 -16.73 3.57 6.87
N GLY A 234 -16.32 2.31 6.87
CA GLY A 234 -17.03 1.22 7.55
C GLY A 234 -16.70 -0.15 7.01
N PRO A 235 -17.42 -1.18 7.45
CA PRO A 235 -17.30 -2.53 6.93
C PRO A 235 -17.57 -2.58 5.42
N PRO A 236 -16.92 -3.50 4.66
CA PRO A 236 -17.11 -3.61 3.21
C PRO A 236 -18.58 -3.70 2.76
N GLU A 237 -19.41 -4.39 3.52
CA GLU A 237 -20.85 -4.55 3.20
C GLU A 237 -21.62 -3.23 3.23
N GLU A 238 -21.29 -2.33 4.17
CA GLU A 238 -21.89 -0.99 4.25
C GLU A 238 -21.39 -0.10 3.10
N ILE A 239 -20.10 -0.16 2.81
CA ILE A 239 -19.46 0.65 1.74
C ILE A 239 -19.99 0.30 0.35
N ARG A 240 -20.22 -1.00 0.07
CA ARG A 240 -20.78 -1.45 -1.23
C ARG A 240 -22.13 -0.82 -1.57
N ASN A 241 -22.92 -0.49 -0.54
CA ASN A 241 -24.28 -0.01 -0.69
C ASN A 241 -24.43 1.50 -0.40
N ASP A 242 -23.35 2.20 -0.08
CA ASP A 242 -23.38 3.64 0.21
C ASP A 242 -23.62 4.45 -1.08
N PRO A 243 -24.73 5.22 -1.18
CA PRO A 243 -25.02 6.02 -2.38
C PRO A 243 -23.91 7.01 -2.76
N ARG A 244 -23.20 7.59 -1.78
CA ARG A 244 -22.10 8.53 -2.00
C ARG A 244 -20.93 7.85 -2.69
N VAL A 245 -20.64 6.60 -2.30
CA VAL A 245 -19.59 5.78 -2.92
C VAL A 245 -19.95 5.43 -4.36
N ILE A 246 -21.21 5.00 -4.58
CA ILE A 246 -21.71 4.67 -5.92
C ILE A 246 -21.62 5.91 -6.84
N GLU A 247 -22.03 7.08 -6.36
CA GLU A 247 -21.98 8.33 -7.12
C GLU A 247 -20.55 8.74 -7.47
N ALA A 248 -19.60 8.65 -6.53
CA ALA A 248 -18.19 8.98 -6.76
C ALA A 248 -17.56 8.11 -7.87
N TYR A 249 -17.91 6.84 -7.94
CA TYR A 249 -17.41 5.94 -9.00
C TYR A 249 -18.16 6.09 -10.33
N LEU A 250 -19.47 6.39 -10.33
CA LEU A 250 -20.25 6.61 -11.54
C LEU A 250 -19.95 7.98 -12.18
N GLY A 251 -19.72 9.01 -11.37
CA GLY A 251 -19.39 10.36 -11.84
C GLY A 251 -18.12 10.38 -12.70
N VAL A 252 -17.08 9.66 -12.30
CA VAL A 252 -15.83 9.50 -13.06
C VAL A 252 -16.06 8.79 -14.41
N GLY A 253 -16.97 7.83 -14.46
CA GLY A 253 -17.37 7.14 -15.70
C GLY A 253 -18.05 8.09 -16.71
N ALA A 254 -18.89 9.00 -16.24
CA ALA A 254 -19.57 9.99 -17.06
C ALA A 254 -18.62 11.03 -17.63
N GLU A 255 -17.69 11.57 -16.82
CA GLU A 255 -16.67 12.53 -17.26
C GLU A 255 -15.68 11.93 -18.27
N ARG A 256 -15.28 10.67 -18.07
CA ARG A 256 -14.38 9.96 -18.98
C ARG A 256 -15.03 9.70 -20.34
N ASN A 257 -16.32 9.40 -20.35
CA ASN A 257 -17.11 9.27 -21.59
C ASN A 257 -17.33 10.61 -22.28
N ALA A 258 -17.57 11.69 -21.52
CA ALA A 258 -17.70 13.03 -22.06
C ALA A 258 -16.38 13.54 -22.69
N ARG A 259 -15.22 13.30 -22.04
CA ARG A 259 -13.91 13.64 -22.61
C ARG A 259 -13.58 12.83 -23.87
N LYS A 260 -13.91 11.53 -23.91
CA LYS A 260 -13.75 10.70 -25.12
C LYS A 260 -14.65 11.15 -26.28
N ALA A 261 -15.82 11.71 -25.97
CA ALA A 261 -16.74 12.24 -26.97
C ALA A 261 -16.34 13.64 -27.50
N SER A 262 -15.54 14.39 -26.74
CA SER A 262 -15.08 15.74 -27.07
C SER A 262 -13.69 15.80 -27.73
N ASP A 263 -12.99 14.66 -27.87
CA ASP A 263 -11.71 14.58 -28.57
C ASP A 263 -11.97 14.15 -30.03
N PRO A 264 -11.96 15.06 -31.00
CA PRO A 264 -12.16 14.70 -32.41
C PRO A 264 -10.95 13.88 -32.86
N ARG A 265 -11.18 12.64 -33.23
CA ARG A 265 -10.15 11.83 -33.90
C ARG A 265 -9.63 12.63 -35.10
N PRO A 266 -8.30 12.72 -35.33
CA PRO A 266 -7.80 13.23 -36.59
C PRO A 266 -8.35 12.33 -37.72
N GLU A 267 -9.06 12.93 -38.65
CA GLU A 267 -9.46 12.27 -39.88
C GLU A 267 -8.18 11.83 -40.60
N ASP A 268 -8.11 10.53 -40.89
CA ASP A 268 -7.03 9.91 -41.65
C ASP A 268 -7.16 10.35 -43.12
N ASP A 269 -6.54 11.50 -43.47
CA ASP A 269 -6.39 11.96 -44.82
C ASP A 269 -5.42 11.05 -45.60
N THR A 270 -5.90 9.88 -45.94
CA THR A 270 -5.29 9.05 -46.98
C THR A 270 -5.80 9.50 -48.34
N GLU A 271 -5.38 10.68 -48.79
CA GLU A 271 -5.47 11.02 -50.24
C GLU A 271 -4.31 10.38 -50.98
N GLY A 272 -4.72 9.61 -51.98
CA GLY A 272 -3.85 8.88 -52.85
C GLY A 272 -2.89 9.76 -53.67
N GLY A 273 -1.61 9.48 -53.50
CA GLY A 273 -0.53 9.94 -54.36
C GLY A 273 -0.17 8.86 -55.41
N SER A 274 -0.78 8.94 -56.58
CA SER A 274 -0.36 8.25 -57.78
C SER A 274 1.00 8.77 -58.25
N TRP A 275 2.01 7.91 -58.25
CA TRP A 275 3.25 8.16 -58.98
C TRP A 275 3.28 7.37 -60.27
N ARG A 276 3.38 8.07 -61.38
CA ARG A 276 3.81 7.56 -62.70
C ARG A 276 5.33 7.50 -62.74
#